data_e4f8364e60956670c71578517c1060be
#
_entry.id   e4f8364e60956670c71578517c1060be
#
_cell.length_a   1.000
_cell.length_b   1.000
_cell.length_c   1.000
_cell.angle_alpha   90.00
_cell.angle_beta   90.00
_cell.angle_gamma   90.00
#
_symmetry.space_group_name_H-M   'P 1'
#
loop_
_entity.id
_entity.type
_entity.pdbx_description
1 polymer ?
#
loop_
_entity_poly.entity_id
_entity_poly.type
_entity_poly.pdbx_seq_one_letter_code
_entity_poly.pdbx_strand_id
1 'polypeptide(L)'
;LPLNTGLASATDNCDPAPVVTYSDATVAGECPQEYSITRTWTATDACGNSSTCSQSVIVEDTTVPTITSCPPDVTVECDESTDPMNTGLASATDNCDPAPVVTYSDATVGGQCPQEYTITRTWTATDACGNGTNCIQIITVDDSTPPTITDCPADVTIECDETTDPGNTGLASATDNCDTAPVVTYSDLTLEGGCPQEYTITRTWLATDACGNSSTCSQIITVDDSTPPTITTCAANITIECDESTDPSNTGLSSATDNCDPAPVVTYSDATVAG
;
A
#
# COMPACT_ATOMS: atom_id res chain seq x y z
N LEU A 1 42.46 -40.65 -8.36
CA LEU A 1 43.06 -41.94 -8.63
C LEU A 1 43.59 -41.97 -10.08
N PRO A 2 44.73 -42.65 -10.36
CA PRO A 2 45.33 -42.67 -11.72
C PRO A 2 44.41 -43.20 -12.82
N LEU A 3 43.43 -44.03 -12.47
CA LEU A 3 42.48 -44.60 -13.44
C LEU A 3 41.65 -43.56 -14.20
N ASN A 4 41.44 -42.37 -13.63
CA ASN A 4 40.70 -41.29 -14.27
C ASN A 4 41.61 -40.24 -14.98
N THR A 5 42.91 -40.23 -14.66
CA THR A 5 43.86 -39.24 -15.18
C THR A 5 44.91 -39.83 -16.12
N GLY A 6 44.81 -41.12 -16.41
CA GLY A 6 45.74 -41.87 -17.25
C GLY A 6 46.75 -42.70 -16.47
N LEU A 7 47.35 -43.68 -17.13
CA LEU A 7 48.40 -44.58 -16.62
C LEU A 7 49.64 -44.41 -17.46
N ALA A 8 50.80 -44.41 -16.82
CA ALA A 8 52.09 -44.50 -17.54
C ALA A 8 52.45 -45.97 -17.81
N SER A 9 53.10 -46.19 -18.93
CA SER A 9 53.70 -47.51 -19.28
C SER A 9 55.17 -47.31 -19.54
N ALA A 10 55.96 -48.34 -19.29
CA ALA A 10 57.37 -48.34 -19.52
C ALA A 10 57.82 -49.62 -20.25
N THR A 11 58.87 -49.52 -21.02
CA THR A 11 59.58 -50.65 -21.66
C THR A 11 61.05 -50.54 -21.37
N ASP A 12 61.68 -51.68 -21.22
CA ASP A 12 63.14 -51.74 -21.07
C ASP A 12 63.72 -52.87 -21.99
N ASN A 13 65.02 -52.74 -22.39
CA ASN A 13 65.57 -53.70 -23.29
C ASN A 13 66.06 -55.01 -22.65
N CYS A 14 66.25 -55.00 -21.32
CA CYS A 14 66.65 -56.13 -20.50
C CYS A 14 65.65 -56.61 -19.48
N ASP A 15 64.73 -55.76 -19.04
CA ASP A 15 63.62 -56.07 -18.17
C ASP A 15 62.26 -56.03 -18.89
N PRO A 16 61.64 -57.22 -19.09
CA PRO A 16 60.34 -57.27 -19.80
C PRO A 16 59.18 -56.70 -19.06
N ALA A 17 59.34 -56.32 -17.75
CA ALA A 17 58.28 -55.83 -16.90
C ALA A 17 58.76 -54.80 -15.87
N PRO A 18 59.30 -53.65 -16.31
CA PRO A 18 59.68 -52.59 -15.37
C PRO A 18 58.49 -52.13 -14.49
N VAL A 19 58.77 -51.85 -13.21
CA VAL A 19 57.81 -51.41 -12.26
C VAL A 19 57.49 -49.90 -12.41
N VAL A 20 56.28 -49.53 -12.63
CA VAL A 20 55.87 -48.12 -12.72
C VAL A 20 55.17 -47.71 -11.43
N THR A 21 55.66 -46.65 -10.78
CA THR A 21 55.12 -46.03 -9.58
C THR A 21 54.83 -44.54 -9.82
N TYR A 22 54.13 -43.88 -8.91
CA TYR A 22 53.94 -42.42 -8.99
C TYR A 22 54.01 -41.76 -7.61
N SER A 23 54.28 -40.49 -7.60
CA SER A 23 54.14 -39.60 -6.45
C SER A 23 53.46 -38.30 -6.88
N ASP A 24 52.63 -37.75 -5.99
CA ASP A 24 51.88 -36.53 -6.24
C ASP A 24 52.34 -35.39 -5.32
N ALA A 25 52.58 -34.21 -5.90
CA ALA A 25 52.75 -32.96 -5.19
C ALA A 25 51.53 -32.07 -5.49
N THR A 26 50.82 -31.66 -4.47
CA THR A 26 49.57 -30.84 -4.59
C THR A 26 49.84 -29.41 -4.18
N VAL A 27 49.31 -28.47 -4.99
CA VAL A 27 49.32 -27.03 -4.70
C VAL A 27 47.86 -26.57 -4.73
N ALA A 28 47.42 -25.86 -3.66
CA ALA A 28 46.08 -25.29 -3.58
C ALA A 28 45.86 -24.24 -4.68
N GLY A 29 44.66 -24.16 -5.21
CA GLY A 29 44.20 -23.14 -6.15
C GLY A 29 43.75 -21.84 -5.44
N GLU A 30 43.03 -21.00 -6.16
CA GLU A 30 42.56 -19.70 -5.66
C GLU A 30 41.30 -19.82 -4.81
N CYS A 31 40.49 -20.87 -5.01
CA CYS A 31 39.32 -21.16 -4.20
C CYS A 31 39.41 -22.54 -3.53
N PRO A 32 38.58 -22.82 -2.49
CA PRO A 32 38.78 -23.97 -1.58
C PRO A 32 38.82 -25.36 -2.24
N GLN A 33 38.12 -25.58 -3.34
CA GLN A 33 38.05 -26.87 -4.03
C GLN A 33 39.03 -26.98 -5.21
N GLU A 34 39.69 -25.91 -5.56
CA GLU A 34 40.66 -25.90 -6.65
C GLU A 34 42.06 -26.30 -6.18
N TYR A 35 42.72 -27.10 -6.96
CA TYR A 35 44.12 -27.45 -6.74
C TYR A 35 44.77 -28.01 -8.00
N SER A 36 46.10 -27.96 -8.06
CA SER A 36 46.86 -28.65 -9.06
C SER A 36 47.72 -29.76 -8.46
N ILE A 37 47.84 -30.85 -9.19
CA ILE A 37 48.69 -31.97 -8.84
C ILE A 37 49.80 -32.06 -9.89
N THR A 38 51.05 -32.01 -9.43
CA THR A 38 52.16 -32.46 -10.25
C THR A 38 52.45 -33.92 -9.90
N ARG A 39 52.07 -34.83 -10.80
CA ARG A 39 52.31 -36.26 -10.69
C ARG A 39 53.61 -36.64 -11.36
N THR A 40 54.54 -37.22 -10.63
CA THR A 40 55.77 -37.74 -11.17
C THR A 40 55.69 -39.25 -11.23
N TRP A 41 55.71 -39.80 -12.43
CA TRP A 41 55.77 -41.21 -12.72
C TRP A 41 57.22 -41.65 -12.74
N THR A 42 57.54 -42.79 -12.11
CA THR A 42 58.88 -43.38 -12.06
C THR A 42 58.78 -44.81 -12.56
N ALA A 43 59.51 -45.13 -13.59
CA ALA A 43 59.71 -46.48 -14.07
C ALA A 43 61.04 -46.96 -13.55
N THR A 44 61.12 -48.18 -12.95
CA THR A 44 62.32 -48.76 -12.39
C THR A 44 62.48 -50.20 -12.92
N ASP A 45 63.64 -50.52 -13.46
CA ASP A 45 64.00 -51.86 -13.89
C ASP A 45 64.43 -52.78 -12.74
N ALA A 46 64.62 -54.05 -12.98
CA ALA A 46 65.11 -55.03 -12.01
C ALA A 46 66.51 -54.78 -11.45
N CYS A 47 67.30 -53.96 -12.12
CA CYS A 47 68.66 -53.55 -11.71
C CYS A 47 68.67 -52.25 -10.90
N GLY A 48 67.53 -51.57 -10.75
CA GLY A 48 67.37 -50.31 -10.01
C GLY A 48 67.62 -49.04 -10.84
N ASN A 49 67.77 -49.13 -12.16
CA ASN A 49 67.84 -47.94 -13.02
C ASN A 49 66.46 -47.41 -13.19
N SER A 50 66.34 -46.09 -13.15
CA SER A 50 64.99 -45.42 -13.17
C SER A 50 64.99 -44.27 -14.19
N SER A 51 63.80 -44.03 -14.74
CA SER A 51 63.43 -42.85 -15.52
C SER A 51 62.09 -42.24 -15.02
N THR A 52 61.93 -40.95 -15.23
CA THR A 52 60.79 -40.23 -14.77
C THR A 52 60.14 -39.42 -15.88
N CYS A 53 58.77 -39.23 -15.75
CA CYS A 53 58.05 -38.20 -16.49
C CYS A 53 57.03 -37.54 -15.59
N SER A 54 56.59 -36.32 -15.92
CA SER A 54 55.66 -35.55 -15.12
C SER A 54 54.34 -35.32 -15.89
N GLN A 55 53.23 -35.34 -15.12
CA GLN A 55 51.89 -34.99 -15.58
C GLN A 55 51.34 -33.88 -14.66
N SER A 56 50.76 -32.85 -15.25
CA SER A 56 49.96 -31.87 -14.50
C SER A 56 48.49 -32.27 -14.57
N VAL A 57 47.83 -32.31 -13.40
CA VAL A 57 46.37 -32.47 -13.27
C VAL A 57 45.88 -31.23 -12.59
N ILE A 58 44.96 -30.52 -13.24
CA ILE A 58 44.32 -29.30 -12.71
C ILE A 58 42.90 -29.70 -12.35
N VAL A 59 42.46 -29.32 -11.15
CA VAL A 59 41.10 -29.44 -10.65
C VAL A 59 40.56 -28.04 -10.43
N GLU A 60 39.54 -27.71 -11.20
CA GLU A 60 38.91 -26.39 -11.23
C GLU A 60 37.41 -26.54 -11.02
N ASP A 61 36.78 -25.53 -10.40
CA ASP A 61 35.35 -25.40 -10.32
C ASP A 61 34.88 -24.30 -11.27
N THR A 62 34.26 -24.71 -12.37
CA THR A 62 33.65 -23.86 -13.39
C THR A 62 32.12 -23.95 -13.44
N THR A 63 31.55 -24.68 -12.53
CA THR A 63 30.09 -24.92 -12.47
C THR A 63 29.44 -23.83 -11.68
N VAL A 64 28.42 -23.17 -12.26
CA VAL A 64 27.65 -22.16 -11.54
C VAL A 64 26.71 -22.83 -10.53
N PRO A 65 26.44 -22.22 -9.37
CA PRO A 65 25.43 -22.69 -8.43
C PRO A 65 24.05 -22.85 -9.06
N THR A 66 23.29 -23.84 -8.60
CA THR A 66 21.90 -24.02 -8.98
C THR A 66 20.98 -23.39 -7.95
N ILE A 67 20.16 -22.42 -8.34
CA ILE A 67 19.10 -21.89 -7.49
C ILE A 67 18.01 -22.95 -7.33
N THR A 68 17.85 -23.45 -6.11
CA THR A 68 16.89 -24.50 -5.77
C THR A 68 15.51 -23.96 -5.40
N SER A 69 15.46 -22.70 -4.93
CA SER A 69 14.22 -21.98 -4.67
C SER A 69 14.41 -20.51 -5.03
N CYS A 70 13.58 -20.01 -5.95
CA CYS A 70 13.43 -18.59 -6.21
C CYS A 70 12.06 -18.18 -5.64
N PRO A 71 11.97 -17.12 -4.81
CA PRO A 71 10.69 -16.69 -4.28
C PRO A 71 9.73 -16.31 -5.43
N PRO A 72 8.43 -16.65 -5.31
CA PRO A 72 7.43 -16.22 -6.28
C PRO A 72 7.22 -14.71 -6.23
N ASP A 73 6.64 -14.18 -7.29
CA ASP A 73 6.13 -12.80 -7.29
C ASP A 73 5.07 -12.63 -6.21
N VAL A 74 5.02 -11.45 -5.58
CA VAL A 74 4.12 -11.15 -4.48
C VAL A 74 3.62 -9.70 -4.56
N THR A 75 2.38 -9.48 -4.14
CA THR A 75 1.82 -8.16 -3.87
C THR A 75 1.69 -7.99 -2.37
N VAL A 76 2.10 -6.83 -1.86
CA VAL A 76 2.01 -6.42 -0.45
C VAL A 76 1.38 -5.04 -0.37
N GLU A 77 0.71 -4.73 0.75
CA GLU A 77 0.22 -3.38 1.02
C GLU A 77 1.38 -2.41 1.29
N CYS A 78 1.15 -1.11 1.08
CA CYS A 78 2.19 -0.08 1.22
C CYS A 78 2.78 0.02 2.62
N ASP A 79 2.03 -0.39 3.66
CA ASP A 79 2.46 -0.41 5.07
C ASP A 79 3.11 -1.75 5.48
N GLU A 80 3.18 -2.73 4.56
CA GLU A 80 3.85 -3.99 4.78
C GLU A 80 5.33 -3.94 4.38
N SER A 81 6.15 -4.78 5.03
CA SER A 81 7.58 -4.87 4.75
C SER A 81 7.86 -5.62 3.44
N THR A 82 8.71 -5.05 2.60
CA THR A 82 9.26 -5.69 1.40
C THR A 82 10.52 -6.50 1.67
N ASP A 83 10.95 -6.64 2.92
CA ASP A 83 12.14 -7.42 3.28
C ASP A 83 12.00 -8.89 2.88
N PRO A 84 13.12 -9.58 2.58
CA PRO A 84 13.12 -11.01 2.25
C PRO A 84 12.42 -11.92 3.26
N MET A 85 12.44 -11.55 4.53
CA MET A 85 11.74 -12.30 5.59
C MET A 85 10.23 -12.31 5.40
N ASN A 86 9.66 -11.29 4.75
CA ASN A 86 8.24 -11.16 4.45
C ASN A 86 7.91 -11.64 3.02
N THR A 87 8.80 -11.40 2.06
CA THR A 87 8.54 -11.63 0.63
C THR A 87 9.14 -12.94 0.11
N GLY A 88 9.94 -13.66 0.93
CA GLY A 88 10.57 -14.93 0.60
C GLY A 88 12.08 -14.84 0.40
N LEU A 89 12.74 -15.98 0.58
CA LEU A 89 14.19 -16.15 0.48
C LEU A 89 14.55 -17.10 -0.66
N ALA A 90 15.56 -16.75 -1.46
CA ALA A 90 16.14 -17.68 -2.42
C ALA A 90 17.11 -18.63 -1.73
N SER A 91 17.29 -19.83 -2.30
CA SER A 91 18.27 -20.82 -1.89
C SER A 91 18.99 -21.43 -3.09
N ALA A 92 20.23 -21.86 -2.88
CA ALA A 92 21.05 -22.47 -3.92
C ALA A 92 21.87 -23.63 -3.38
N THR A 93 22.31 -24.50 -4.28
CA THR A 93 23.27 -25.58 -4.05
C THR A 93 24.29 -25.59 -5.15
N ASP A 94 25.46 -26.11 -4.85
CA ASP A 94 26.53 -26.31 -5.82
C ASP A 94 27.16 -27.70 -5.66
N ASN A 95 27.86 -28.18 -6.71
CA ASN A 95 28.54 -29.48 -6.72
C ASN A 95 29.87 -29.50 -5.97
N CYS A 96 30.56 -28.36 -5.93
CA CYS A 96 31.85 -28.21 -5.27
C CYS A 96 31.76 -27.35 -3.99
N ASP A 97 30.93 -26.30 -3.98
CA ASP A 97 30.72 -25.45 -2.81
C ASP A 97 29.51 -25.94 -1.99
N PRO A 98 29.70 -26.42 -0.74
CA PRO A 98 28.59 -26.86 0.10
C PRO A 98 27.67 -25.75 0.58
N ALA A 99 28.07 -24.47 0.44
CA ALA A 99 27.34 -23.32 0.97
C ALA A 99 27.49 -22.06 0.08
N PRO A 100 26.99 -22.07 -1.17
CA PRO A 100 27.06 -20.90 -2.04
C PRO A 100 26.33 -19.71 -1.40
N VAL A 101 26.93 -18.53 -1.55
CA VAL A 101 26.38 -17.29 -0.96
C VAL A 101 25.25 -16.75 -1.81
N VAL A 102 24.08 -16.51 -1.20
CA VAL A 102 22.94 -15.89 -1.86
C VAL A 102 22.77 -14.45 -1.40
N THR A 103 22.77 -13.51 -2.34
CA THR A 103 22.58 -12.08 -2.12
C THR A 103 21.41 -11.58 -2.98
N TYR A 104 20.97 -10.33 -2.75
CA TYR A 104 19.99 -9.70 -3.64
C TYR A 104 20.30 -8.23 -3.89
N SER A 105 19.71 -7.71 -4.94
CA SER A 105 19.66 -6.28 -5.27
C SER A 105 18.28 -5.91 -5.81
N ASP A 106 17.81 -4.71 -5.47
CA ASP A 106 16.49 -4.21 -5.81
C ASP A 106 16.60 -3.03 -6.78
N ALA A 107 15.74 -3.06 -7.81
CA ALA A 107 15.46 -1.94 -8.69
C ALA A 107 13.98 -1.56 -8.57
N THR A 108 13.68 -0.27 -8.26
CA THR A 108 12.33 0.20 -7.98
C THR A 108 11.82 1.09 -9.10
N VAL A 109 10.55 0.92 -9.48
CA VAL A 109 9.81 1.75 -10.43
C VAL A 109 8.50 2.19 -9.76
N GLY A 110 8.20 3.51 -9.75
CA GLY A 110 6.96 4.07 -9.21
C GLY A 110 5.72 3.58 -9.95
N GLY A 111 4.60 3.45 -9.22
CA GLY A 111 3.28 3.09 -9.71
C GLY A 111 2.46 4.30 -10.18
N GLN A 112 1.13 4.16 -10.16
CA GLN A 112 0.20 5.18 -10.63
C GLN A 112 -0.17 6.21 -9.56
N CYS A 113 -0.08 5.84 -8.30
CA CYS A 113 -0.25 6.73 -7.16
C CYS A 113 1.04 6.78 -6.31
N PRO A 114 1.19 7.77 -5.42
CA PRO A 114 2.45 8.03 -4.73
C PRO A 114 2.99 6.88 -3.88
N GLN A 115 2.11 6.01 -3.36
CA GLN A 115 2.43 4.92 -2.47
C GLN A 115 2.65 3.59 -3.19
N GLU A 116 2.26 3.50 -4.47
CA GLU A 116 2.45 2.32 -5.30
C GLU A 116 3.83 2.29 -5.96
N TYR A 117 4.46 1.15 -5.98
CA TYR A 117 5.69 0.91 -6.73
C TYR A 117 5.95 -0.59 -6.94
N THR A 118 6.80 -0.89 -7.90
CA THR A 118 7.23 -2.26 -8.19
C THR A 118 8.72 -2.39 -7.94
N ILE A 119 9.11 -3.41 -7.19
CA ILE A 119 10.51 -3.80 -6.99
C ILE A 119 10.81 -5.00 -7.89
N THR A 120 11.82 -4.87 -8.73
CA THR A 120 12.46 -6.01 -9.38
C THR A 120 13.65 -6.44 -8.54
N ARG A 121 13.49 -7.51 -7.76
CA ARG A 121 14.52 -8.09 -6.92
C ARG A 121 15.29 -9.15 -7.70
N THR A 122 16.58 -8.93 -7.88
CA THR A 122 17.48 -9.91 -8.49
C THR A 122 18.24 -10.65 -7.39
N TRP A 123 17.97 -11.92 -7.24
CA TRP A 123 18.69 -12.84 -6.38
C TRP A 123 19.91 -13.38 -7.12
N THR A 124 21.08 -13.37 -6.50
CA THR A 124 22.32 -13.90 -7.07
C THR A 124 22.92 -14.91 -6.12
N ALA A 125 23.15 -16.12 -6.62
CA ALA A 125 23.91 -17.15 -5.92
C ALA A 125 25.32 -17.19 -6.49
N THR A 126 26.34 -17.15 -5.62
CA THR A 126 27.76 -17.19 -6.00
C THR A 126 28.49 -18.23 -5.18
N ASP A 127 29.27 -19.11 -5.82
CA ASP A 127 30.14 -20.06 -5.13
C ASP A 127 31.46 -19.43 -4.66
N ALA A 128 32.27 -20.22 -3.96
CA ALA A 128 33.57 -19.79 -3.46
C ALA A 128 34.61 -19.52 -4.55
N CYS A 129 34.40 -19.99 -5.78
CA CYS A 129 35.26 -19.78 -6.95
C CYS A 129 34.81 -18.58 -7.81
N GLY A 130 33.68 -17.96 -7.47
CA GLY A 130 33.15 -16.76 -8.13
C GLY A 130 32.21 -17.05 -9.29
N ASN A 131 31.86 -18.34 -9.54
CA ASN A 131 30.81 -18.64 -10.52
C ASN A 131 29.43 -18.24 -9.96
N GLY A 132 28.60 -17.64 -10.80
CA GLY A 132 27.32 -17.08 -10.33
C GLY A 132 26.14 -17.37 -11.23
N THR A 133 24.96 -17.44 -10.63
CA THR A 133 23.66 -17.53 -11.29
C THR A 133 22.65 -16.63 -10.62
N ASN A 134 21.56 -16.28 -11.32
CA ASN A 134 20.54 -15.39 -10.77
C ASN A 134 19.12 -15.86 -11.08
N CYS A 135 18.15 -15.35 -10.29
CA CYS A 135 16.73 -15.38 -10.59
C CYS A 135 16.08 -14.07 -10.19
N ILE A 136 14.88 -13.82 -10.68
CA ILE A 136 14.14 -12.57 -10.48
C ILE A 136 12.85 -12.84 -9.72
N GLN A 137 12.51 -11.95 -8.80
CA GLN A 137 11.23 -11.84 -8.10
C GLN A 137 10.66 -10.44 -8.35
N ILE A 138 9.39 -10.34 -8.67
CA ILE A 138 8.65 -9.08 -8.74
C ILE A 138 7.86 -8.90 -7.44
N ILE A 139 8.06 -7.78 -6.76
CA ILE A 139 7.32 -7.38 -5.57
C ILE A 139 6.54 -6.13 -5.96
N THR A 140 5.21 -6.25 -5.98
CA THR A 140 4.30 -5.12 -6.20
C THR A 140 3.86 -4.59 -4.85
N VAL A 141 4.11 -3.31 -4.61
CA VAL A 141 3.57 -2.58 -3.45
C VAL A 141 2.37 -1.80 -3.94
N ASP A 142 1.23 -2.07 -3.34
CA ASP A 142 -0.09 -1.58 -3.74
C ASP A 142 -0.79 -0.93 -2.55
N ASP A 143 -1.71 -0.03 -2.81
CA ASP A 143 -2.63 0.52 -1.83
C ASP A 143 -4.06 0.17 -2.25
N SER A 144 -4.59 -0.87 -1.66
CA SER A 144 -5.95 -1.35 -1.92
C SER A 144 -6.92 -1.08 -0.77
N THR A 145 -6.44 -0.47 0.31
CA THR A 145 -7.21 -0.24 1.53
C THR A 145 -7.92 1.12 1.48
N PRO A 146 -9.27 1.18 1.53
CA PRO A 146 -9.99 2.45 1.57
C PRO A 146 -9.73 3.24 2.86
N PRO A 147 -9.74 4.59 2.80
CA PRO A 147 -9.65 5.43 3.98
C PRO A 147 -10.72 5.10 5.02
N THR A 148 -10.36 5.17 6.28
CA THR A 148 -11.29 5.03 7.39
C THR A 148 -11.78 6.40 7.82
N ILE A 149 -13.10 6.65 7.75
CA ILE A 149 -13.72 7.85 8.30
C ILE A 149 -13.67 7.76 9.82
N THR A 150 -12.86 8.63 10.44
CA THR A 150 -12.63 8.65 11.90
C THR A 150 -13.66 9.52 12.65
N ASP A 151 -14.21 10.52 11.98
CA ASP A 151 -15.27 11.36 12.50
C ASP A 151 -16.32 11.60 11.40
N CYS A 152 -17.53 11.13 11.64
CA CYS A 152 -18.69 11.39 10.81
C CYS A 152 -19.64 12.27 11.62
N PRO A 153 -19.97 13.49 11.14
CA PRO A 153 -20.83 14.40 11.90
C PRO A 153 -22.19 13.76 12.25
N ALA A 154 -22.62 13.97 13.48
CA ALA A 154 -23.94 13.52 13.92
C ALA A 154 -25.06 14.29 13.18
N ASP A 155 -26.24 13.70 13.13
CA ASP A 155 -27.45 14.38 12.68
C ASP A 155 -27.70 15.64 13.50
N VAL A 156 -28.17 16.71 12.85
CA VAL A 156 -28.41 18.00 13.49
C VAL A 156 -29.69 18.63 12.97
N THR A 157 -30.41 19.36 13.87
CA THR A 157 -31.48 20.26 13.49
C THR A 157 -31.02 21.70 13.71
N ILE A 158 -31.22 22.55 12.72
CA ILE A 158 -30.90 23.99 12.72
C ILE A 158 -32.12 24.79 12.33
N GLU A 159 -32.14 26.07 12.71
CA GLU A 159 -33.15 27.03 12.25
C GLU A 159 -32.97 27.39 10.77
N CYS A 160 -34.06 27.81 10.12
CA CYS A 160 -34.04 28.11 8.68
C CYS A 160 -33.13 29.29 8.30
N ASP A 161 -32.80 30.19 9.26
CA ASP A 161 -31.91 31.31 9.08
C ASP A 161 -30.43 30.99 9.39
N GLU A 162 -30.14 29.75 9.79
CA GLU A 162 -28.80 29.24 10.01
C GLU A 162 -28.19 28.62 8.72
N THR A 163 -26.88 28.67 8.62
CA THR A 163 -26.19 28.07 7.47
C THR A 163 -26.09 26.56 7.59
N THR A 164 -26.33 25.86 6.48
CA THR A 164 -26.11 24.41 6.34
C THR A 164 -24.67 24.03 6.04
N ASP A 165 -23.76 25.01 5.99
CA ASP A 165 -22.35 24.75 5.71
C ASP A 165 -21.71 23.82 6.76
N PRO A 166 -20.71 23.01 6.37
CA PRO A 166 -20.00 22.13 7.30
C PRO A 166 -19.41 22.80 8.52
N GLY A 167 -19.06 24.10 8.41
CA GLY A 167 -18.56 24.89 9.54
C GLY A 167 -19.56 25.03 10.68
N ASN A 168 -20.89 24.94 10.38
CA ASN A 168 -21.99 25.00 11.36
C ASN A 168 -22.52 23.60 11.71
N THR A 169 -22.56 22.69 10.73
CA THR A 169 -23.21 21.39 10.86
C THR A 169 -22.26 20.23 11.18
N GLY A 170 -20.95 20.47 11.16
CA GLY A 170 -19.90 19.50 11.43
C GLY A 170 -19.09 19.11 10.19
N LEU A 171 -17.86 18.68 10.43
CA LEU A 171 -16.89 18.26 9.40
C LEU A 171 -16.55 16.79 9.61
N ALA A 172 -16.50 16.01 8.52
CA ALA A 172 -15.99 14.66 8.57
C ALA A 172 -14.45 14.67 8.47
N SER A 173 -13.82 13.67 9.07
CA SER A 173 -12.37 13.42 8.97
C SER A 173 -12.09 11.96 8.66
N ALA A 174 -10.96 11.69 8.01
CA ALA A 174 -10.54 10.34 7.66
C ALA A 174 -9.04 10.16 7.85
N THR A 175 -8.64 8.91 8.02
CA THR A 175 -7.25 8.46 8.04
C THR A 175 -7.09 7.24 7.14
N ASP A 176 -5.87 7.03 6.67
CA ASP A 176 -5.54 5.89 5.83
C ASP A 176 -4.19 5.31 6.24
N ASN A 177 -3.93 4.03 5.91
CA ASN A 177 -2.67 3.36 6.23
C ASN A 177 -1.52 3.78 5.32
N CYS A 178 -1.83 4.19 4.09
CA CYS A 178 -0.87 4.55 3.06
C CYS A 178 -0.88 6.04 2.75
N ASP A 179 -2.05 6.67 2.65
CA ASP A 179 -2.19 8.11 2.42
C ASP A 179 -2.29 8.87 3.74
N THR A 180 -1.32 9.72 4.02
CA THR A 180 -1.29 10.55 5.25
C THR A 180 -2.32 11.67 5.25
N ALA A 181 -2.97 11.96 4.13
CA ALA A 181 -3.92 13.06 3.98
C ALA A 181 -5.03 12.76 2.97
N PRO A 182 -5.90 11.74 3.22
CA PRO A 182 -7.01 11.44 2.34
C PRO A 182 -7.95 12.63 2.18
N VAL A 183 -8.46 12.83 0.98
CA VAL A 183 -9.31 13.97 0.65
C VAL A 183 -10.75 13.66 1.05
N VAL A 184 -11.36 14.54 1.88
CA VAL A 184 -12.76 14.43 2.28
C VAL A 184 -13.59 15.48 1.55
N THR A 185 -14.63 15.02 0.85
CA THR A 185 -15.62 15.84 0.13
C THR A 185 -17.02 15.48 0.56
N TYR A 186 -18.04 16.27 0.16
CA TYR A 186 -19.42 15.94 0.42
C TYR A 186 -20.33 16.27 -0.75
N SER A 187 -21.51 15.65 -0.74
CA SER A 187 -22.64 15.96 -1.62
C SER A 187 -23.93 15.95 -0.84
N ASP A 188 -24.85 16.84 -1.19
CA ASP A 188 -26.13 17.03 -0.53
C ASP A 188 -27.29 16.63 -1.42
N LEU A 189 -28.24 15.89 -0.82
CA LEU A 189 -29.55 15.61 -1.40
C LEU A 189 -30.61 16.24 -0.52
N THR A 190 -31.37 17.23 -1.06
CA THR A 190 -32.41 17.95 -0.34
C THR A 190 -33.78 17.35 -0.60
N LEU A 191 -34.56 17.21 0.47
CA LEU A 191 -35.96 16.81 0.44
C LEU A 191 -36.79 17.91 1.13
N GLU A 192 -37.76 18.49 0.41
CA GLU A 192 -38.65 19.53 0.89
C GLU A 192 -39.52 19.04 2.06
N GLY A 193 -39.77 19.94 3.03
CA GLY A 193 -40.55 19.69 4.23
C GLY A 193 -42.06 20.05 4.07
N GLY A 194 -42.73 20.24 5.19
CA GLY A 194 -44.15 20.58 5.24
C GLY A 194 -44.43 22.08 5.07
N CYS A 195 -43.49 22.94 5.42
CA CYS A 195 -43.54 24.39 5.26
C CYS A 195 -42.50 24.86 4.24
N PRO A 196 -42.64 26.03 3.62
CA PRO A 196 -41.77 26.49 2.54
C PRO A 196 -40.27 26.61 2.89
N GLN A 197 -39.93 26.82 4.13
CA GLN A 197 -38.55 26.95 4.61
C GLN A 197 -38.02 25.72 5.37
N GLU A 198 -38.89 24.71 5.57
CA GLU A 198 -38.50 23.44 6.17
C GLU A 198 -38.02 22.46 5.10
N TYR A 199 -36.88 21.82 5.32
CA TYR A 199 -36.37 20.77 4.45
C TYR A 199 -35.38 19.90 5.21
N THR A 200 -35.08 18.75 4.63
CA THR A 200 -34.03 17.83 5.13
C THR A 200 -32.97 17.65 4.09
N ILE A 201 -31.70 17.76 4.50
CA ILE A 201 -30.55 17.45 3.68
C ILE A 201 -29.99 16.11 4.15
N THR A 202 -29.85 15.17 3.21
CA THR A 202 -28.97 14.01 3.40
C THR A 202 -27.61 14.35 2.81
N ARG A 203 -26.65 14.65 3.67
CA ARG A 203 -25.26 14.92 3.30
C ARG A 203 -24.49 13.62 3.31
N THR A 204 -23.90 13.25 2.16
CA THR A 204 -22.99 12.11 2.04
C THR A 204 -21.57 12.62 1.99
N TRP A 205 -20.79 12.23 2.97
CA TRP A 205 -19.35 12.47 3.01
C TRP A 205 -18.63 11.35 2.28
N LEU A 206 -17.61 11.70 1.48
CA LEU A 206 -16.77 10.80 0.72
C LEU A 206 -15.31 11.09 1.08
N ALA A 207 -14.61 10.10 1.64
CA ALA A 207 -13.18 10.11 1.83
C ALA A 207 -12.52 9.32 0.70
N THR A 208 -11.50 9.88 0.06
CA THR A 208 -10.77 9.24 -1.04
C THR A 208 -9.28 9.43 -0.81
N ASP A 209 -8.49 8.35 -0.94
CA ASP A 209 -7.03 8.38 -0.90
C ASP A 209 -6.42 8.78 -2.24
N ALA A 210 -5.09 8.84 -2.29
CA ALA A 210 -4.34 9.20 -3.50
C ALA A 210 -4.35 8.11 -4.58
N CYS A 211 -4.71 6.85 -4.21
CA CYS A 211 -4.81 5.71 -5.11
C CYS A 211 -6.24 5.51 -5.65
N GLY A 212 -7.22 6.26 -5.10
CA GLY A 212 -8.61 6.25 -5.55
C GLY A 212 -9.53 5.31 -4.78
N ASN A 213 -9.05 4.66 -3.72
CA ASN A 213 -9.91 3.90 -2.83
C ASN A 213 -10.77 4.87 -2.01
N SER A 214 -11.99 4.49 -1.66
CA SER A 214 -12.90 5.43 -1.02
C SER A 214 -13.85 4.77 -0.03
N SER A 215 -14.27 5.58 0.97
CA SER A 215 -15.30 5.24 1.93
C SER A 215 -16.28 6.38 2.11
N THR A 216 -17.48 6.09 2.63
CA THR A 216 -18.54 7.08 2.80
C THR A 216 -19.19 6.99 4.17
N CYS A 217 -19.73 8.12 4.65
CA CYS A 217 -20.71 8.16 5.73
C CYS A 217 -21.78 9.22 5.43
N SER A 218 -22.88 9.20 6.18
CA SER A 218 -24.02 10.10 5.96
C SER A 218 -24.41 10.84 7.24
N GLN A 219 -24.85 12.09 7.05
CA GLN A 219 -25.39 12.97 8.07
C GLN A 219 -26.77 13.47 7.60
N ILE A 220 -27.73 13.56 8.50
CA ILE A 220 -29.03 14.20 8.26
C ILE A 220 -28.99 15.58 8.88
N ILE A 221 -29.26 16.62 8.08
CA ILE A 221 -29.43 18.00 8.52
C ILE A 221 -30.92 18.35 8.34
N THR A 222 -31.63 18.59 9.42
CA THR A 222 -33.00 19.03 9.38
C THR A 222 -33.03 20.54 9.56
N VAL A 223 -33.59 21.25 8.60
CA VAL A 223 -33.85 22.69 8.68
C VAL A 223 -35.29 22.86 9.05
N ASP A 224 -35.53 23.50 10.20
CA ASP A 224 -36.85 23.63 10.85
C ASP A 224 -37.11 25.10 11.20
N ASP A 225 -38.37 25.48 11.27
CA ASP A 225 -38.80 26.77 11.78
C ASP A 225 -39.52 26.55 13.13
N SER A 226 -38.81 26.76 14.23
CA SER A 226 -39.37 26.63 15.59
C SER A 226 -39.66 27.97 16.26
N THR A 227 -39.32 29.08 15.60
CA THR A 227 -39.45 30.43 16.15
C THR A 227 -40.80 31.04 15.79
N PRO A 228 -41.69 31.38 16.77
CA PRO A 228 -42.95 32.00 16.46
C PRO A 228 -42.79 33.41 15.91
N PRO A 229 -43.69 33.87 15.00
CA PRO A 229 -43.66 35.24 14.50
C PRO A 229 -43.89 36.29 15.63
N THR A 230 -43.18 37.39 15.51
CA THR A 230 -43.25 38.51 16.43
C THR A 230 -44.13 39.62 15.86
N ILE A 231 -45.19 40.01 16.60
CA ILE A 231 -46.03 41.20 16.24
C ILE A 231 -45.20 42.44 16.41
N THR A 232 -44.90 43.13 15.32
CA THR A 232 -44.09 44.34 15.30
C THR A 232 -44.90 45.60 15.45
N THR A 233 -46.17 45.60 15.01
CA THR A 233 -47.11 46.70 15.15
C THR A 233 -48.43 46.16 15.54
N CYS A 234 -48.99 46.63 16.67
CA CYS A 234 -50.37 46.40 17.09
C CYS A 234 -51.21 47.64 16.78
N ALA A 235 -52.39 47.45 16.21
CA ALA A 235 -53.30 48.57 15.97
C ALA A 235 -53.60 49.34 17.28
N ALA A 236 -53.59 50.64 17.21
CA ALA A 236 -53.84 51.52 18.37
C ALA A 236 -55.33 51.51 18.77
N ASN A 237 -55.61 51.73 20.06
CA ASN A 237 -56.96 51.94 20.49
C ASN A 237 -57.58 53.16 19.77
N ILE A 238 -58.82 52.98 19.25
CA ILE A 238 -59.49 53.99 18.49
C ILE A 238 -60.99 54.09 18.98
N THR A 239 -61.54 55.24 18.88
CA THR A 239 -63.00 55.51 19.07
C THR A 239 -63.56 55.88 17.71
N ILE A 240 -64.61 55.24 17.29
CA ILE A 240 -65.35 55.48 16.03
C ILE A 240 -66.77 55.83 16.27
N GLU A 241 -67.45 56.45 15.32
CA GLU A 241 -68.84 56.73 15.37
C GLU A 241 -69.71 55.44 15.13
N CYS A 242 -70.96 55.43 15.58
CA CYS A 242 -71.80 54.21 15.51
C CYS A 242 -72.17 53.77 14.09
N ASP A 243 -71.93 54.58 13.09
CA ASP A 243 -72.14 54.31 11.65
C ASP A 243 -70.87 53.97 10.89
N GLU A 244 -69.74 53.96 11.57
CA GLU A 244 -68.48 53.58 10.99
C GLU A 244 -68.19 52.07 11.08
N SER A 245 -67.44 51.55 10.14
CA SER A 245 -67.04 50.17 10.13
C SER A 245 -65.99 49.84 11.19
N THR A 246 -66.19 48.73 11.91
CA THR A 246 -65.23 48.17 12.84
C THR A 246 -64.14 47.28 12.17
N ASP A 247 -64.21 47.14 10.84
CA ASP A 247 -63.21 46.35 10.12
C ASP A 247 -61.72 46.86 10.32
N PRO A 248 -60.73 45.98 10.37
CA PRO A 248 -59.41 46.39 10.56
C PRO A 248 -58.85 47.40 9.52
N SER A 249 -59.38 47.36 8.28
CA SER A 249 -59.06 48.36 7.23
C SER A 249 -59.42 49.80 7.65
N ASN A 250 -60.35 49.96 8.59
CA ASN A 250 -60.82 51.28 9.12
C ASN A 250 -60.21 51.54 10.53
N THR A 251 -60.01 50.49 11.32
CA THR A 251 -59.64 50.64 12.72
C THR A 251 -58.11 50.46 12.95
N GLY A 252 -57.36 49.99 11.92
CA GLY A 252 -55.92 49.79 11.96
C GLY A 252 -55.54 48.33 11.78
N LEU A 253 -54.42 48.12 11.12
CA LEU A 253 -53.81 46.79 10.84
C LEU A 253 -52.64 46.54 11.78
N SER A 254 -52.48 45.28 12.17
CA SER A 254 -51.29 44.80 12.86
C SER A 254 -50.34 44.16 11.86
N SER A 255 -49.06 44.21 12.15
CA SER A 255 -47.99 43.57 11.34
C SER A 255 -47.17 42.64 12.20
N ALA A 256 -46.63 41.60 11.62
CA ALA A 256 -45.69 40.69 12.25
C ALA A 256 -44.46 40.49 11.35
N THR A 257 -43.37 40.06 11.94
CA THR A 257 -42.16 39.57 11.26
C THR A 257 -41.79 38.22 11.86
N ASP A 258 -41.14 37.45 11.04
CA ASP A 258 -40.62 36.15 11.41
C ASP A 258 -39.22 35.98 10.82
N ASN A 259 -38.37 35.09 11.38
CA ASN A 259 -37.02 34.83 10.87
C ASN A 259 -37.06 33.94 9.64
N CYS A 260 -38.05 33.07 9.51
CA CYS A 260 -38.19 32.09 8.45
C CYS A 260 -39.28 32.45 7.45
N ASP A 261 -40.47 32.94 7.94
CA ASP A 261 -41.57 33.30 7.06
C ASP A 261 -41.50 34.80 6.69
N PRO A 262 -41.23 35.15 5.42
CA PRO A 262 -41.20 36.56 4.99
C PRO A 262 -42.56 37.27 5.01
N ALA A 263 -43.68 36.52 5.19
CA ALA A 263 -45.03 37.04 5.14
C ALA A 263 -45.97 36.36 6.15
N PRO A 264 -45.69 36.43 7.45
CA PRO A 264 -46.51 35.78 8.45
C PRO A 264 -47.91 36.34 8.44
N VAL A 265 -48.92 35.46 8.53
CA VAL A 265 -50.33 35.85 8.48
C VAL A 265 -50.79 36.31 9.85
N VAL A 266 -51.28 37.57 9.93
CA VAL A 266 -51.89 38.12 11.13
C VAL A 266 -53.41 38.00 11.03
N THR A 267 -54.03 37.30 11.98
CA THR A 267 -55.48 37.18 12.11
C THR A 267 -55.99 37.94 13.32
N TYR A 268 -57.27 38.28 13.35
CA TYR A 268 -57.91 38.94 14.48
C TYR A 268 -59.23 38.25 14.88
N SER A 269 -59.68 38.51 16.08
CA SER A 269 -61.03 38.13 16.61
C SER A 269 -61.57 39.22 17.47
N ASP A 270 -62.84 39.50 17.35
CA ASP A 270 -63.52 40.54 18.08
C ASP A 270 -64.42 39.97 19.18
N ALA A 271 -64.43 40.61 20.34
CA ALA A 271 -65.37 40.35 21.42
C ALA A 271 -66.15 41.62 21.70
N THR A 272 -67.49 41.52 21.67
CA THR A 272 -68.37 42.66 21.94
C THR A 272 -68.84 42.63 23.37
N VAL A 273 -68.68 43.73 24.09
CA VAL A 273 -69.23 43.92 25.42
C VAL A 273 -70.35 44.99 25.34
N ALA A 274 -71.55 44.63 25.74
CA ALA A 274 -72.66 45.63 25.82
C ALA A 274 -72.37 46.66 26.90
N GLY A 275 -72.50 47.94 26.59
CA GLY A 275 -72.35 49.06 27.49
C GLY A 275 -73.59 49.34 28.31
#